data_a03b6bccdeec642eab6f52f33df6addf
#
_entry.id   a03b6bccdeec642eab6f52f33df6addf
#
_cell.length_a   1.000
_cell.length_b   1.000
_cell.length_c   1.000
_cell.angle_alpha   90.00
_cell.angle_beta   90.00
_cell.angle_gamma   90.00
#
_symmetry.space_group_name_H-M   'P 1'
#
loop_
_entity.id
_entity.type
_entity.pdbx_description
1 polymer ?
#
loop_
_entity_poly.entity_id
_entity_poly.type
_entity_poly.pdbx_seq_one_letter_code
_entity_poly.pdbx_strand_id
1 'polypeptide(L)'
;MIHDQTKQFVWDGTEHEHLEKTTDWYWGLGIVIVTGIVIAIISKNYLLAVLLLVGGIMLGVYANDRPEPVHVEISERGIKLNRDLYIYETIASFWMYKDHKGRDQLVVVTGRKIMPQRIISLPETIPAVEIRKYLIEFIEEKETKPSIIDTLAESFGL
;
A
#
# COMPACT_ATOMS: atom_id res chain seq x y z
N MET A 1 -21.26 -32.82 18.65
CA MET A 1 -21.11 -31.36 18.43
C MET A 1 -19.75 -31.16 17.81
N ILE A 2 -19.70 -31.07 16.51
CA ILE A 2 -18.48 -30.80 15.75
C ILE A 2 -18.37 -29.28 15.76
N HIS A 3 -17.43 -28.72 16.54
CA HIS A 3 -16.98 -27.37 16.35
C HIS A 3 -16.23 -27.35 15.01
N ASP A 4 -16.95 -27.00 13.97
CA ASP A 4 -16.40 -26.57 12.71
C ASP A 4 -15.59 -25.29 13.01
N GLN A 5 -14.28 -25.47 13.18
CA GLN A 5 -13.37 -24.36 13.30
C GLN A 5 -13.20 -23.80 11.88
N THR A 6 -14.13 -22.93 11.49
CA THR A 6 -13.98 -22.09 10.30
C THR A 6 -12.60 -21.45 10.38
N LYS A 7 -11.64 -21.94 9.59
CA LYS A 7 -10.29 -21.36 9.55
C LYS A 7 -10.44 -19.90 9.17
N GLN A 8 -10.14 -19.05 10.10
CA GLN A 8 -10.19 -17.60 9.93
C GLN A 8 -8.81 -17.04 10.23
N PHE A 9 -8.25 -16.36 9.25
CA PHE A 9 -7.00 -15.63 9.44
C PHE A 9 -7.33 -14.17 9.66
N VAL A 10 -6.89 -13.62 10.79
CA VAL A 10 -7.14 -12.22 11.15
C VAL A 10 -5.82 -11.58 11.55
N TRP A 11 -5.49 -10.44 10.95
CA TRP A 11 -4.34 -9.64 11.34
C TRP A 11 -4.52 -8.17 10.97
N ASP A 12 -3.75 -7.32 11.60
CA ASP A 12 -3.61 -5.93 11.21
C ASP A 12 -2.37 -5.80 10.32
N GLY A 13 -2.59 -5.42 9.07
CA GLY A 13 -1.54 -5.21 8.08
C GLY A 13 -1.51 -3.78 7.59
N THR A 14 -0.55 -3.45 6.77
CA THR A 14 -0.53 -2.21 5.98
C THR A 14 -0.89 -2.55 4.54
N GLU A 15 -1.84 -1.84 3.95
CA GLU A 15 -2.25 -2.06 2.54
C GLU A 15 -1.13 -1.69 1.55
N HIS A 16 -0.27 -0.80 1.94
CA HIS A 16 0.96 -0.44 1.22
C HIS A 16 2.10 -0.32 2.21
N GLU A 17 3.27 -0.76 1.81
CA GLU A 17 4.47 -0.39 2.53
C GLU A 17 4.65 1.12 2.43
N HIS A 18 4.36 1.81 3.53
CA HIS A 18 4.84 3.17 3.65
C HIS A 18 6.37 3.09 3.73
N LEU A 19 7.03 3.45 2.65
CA LEU A 19 8.45 3.78 2.75
C LEU A 19 8.53 4.91 3.77
N GLU A 20 8.94 4.57 4.99
CA GLU A 20 9.26 5.59 5.99
C GLU A 20 10.22 6.56 5.33
N LYS A 21 9.71 7.75 5.01
CA LYS A 21 10.53 8.78 4.39
C LYS A 21 11.62 9.12 5.38
N THR A 22 12.86 8.88 4.99
CA THR A 22 14.00 9.12 5.86
C THR A 22 14.08 10.60 6.21
N THR A 23 14.65 10.92 7.35
CA THR A 23 14.92 12.32 7.75
C THR A 23 15.63 13.09 6.63
N ASP A 24 16.50 12.43 5.88
CA ASP A 24 17.24 13.01 4.75
C ASP A 24 16.33 13.45 3.61
N TRP A 25 15.23 12.74 3.38
CA TRP A 25 14.22 13.12 2.38
C TRP A 25 13.57 14.47 2.73
N TYR A 26 13.21 14.68 4.01
CA TYR A 26 12.64 15.95 4.47
C TYR A 26 13.65 17.11 4.35
N TRP A 27 14.92 16.85 4.67
CA TRP A 27 15.98 17.83 4.49
C TRP A 27 16.18 18.16 3.02
N GLY A 28 16.23 17.17 2.14
CA GLY A 28 16.33 17.37 0.69
C GLY A 28 15.16 18.20 0.15
N LEU A 29 13.93 17.86 0.51
CA LEU A 29 12.73 18.60 0.12
C LEU A 29 12.79 20.05 0.62
N GLY A 30 13.16 20.28 1.89
CA GLY A 30 13.29 21.61 2.48
C GLY A 30 14.29 22.48 1.73
N ILE A 31 15.46 21.95 1.40
CA ILE A 31 16.50 22.66 0.63
C ILE A 31 15.98 23.06 -0.75
N VAL A 32 15.31 22.15 -1.47
CA VAL A 32 14.77 22.43 -2.80
C VAL A 32 13.71 23.52 -2.75
N ILE A 33 12.78 23.46 -1.78
CA ILE A 33 11.72 24.47 -1.62
C ILE A 33 12.31 25.84 -1.28
N VAL A 34 13.21 25.91 -0.30
CA VAL A 34 13.86 27.17 0.12
C VAL A 34 14.63 27.77 -1.05
N THR A 35 15.40 26.97 -1.77
CA THR A 35 16.14 27.46 -2.95
C THR A 35 15.22 28.02 -4.02
N GLY A 36 14.10 27.29 -4.31
CA GLY A 36 13.09 27.75 -5.26
C GLY A 36 12.44 29.06 -4.84
N ILE A 37 12.12 29.24 -3.55
CA ILE A 37 11.56 30.49 -3.01
C ILE A 37 12.54 31.64 -3.19
N VAL A 38 13.81 31.44 -2.86
CA VAL A 38 14.85 32.46 -3.01
C VAL A 38 14.98 32.89 -4.48
N ILE A 39 15.03 31.95 -5.41
CA ILE A 39 15.08 32.24 -6.85
C ILE A 39 13.84 33.01 -7.30
N ALA A 40 12.65 32.61 -6.84
CA ALA A 40 11.39 33.28 -7.17
C ALA A 40 11.36 34.71 -6.68
N ILE A 41 11.86 34.99 -5.48
CA ILE A 41 11.97 36.35 -4.92
C ILE A 41 12.98 37.23 -5.73
N ILE A 42 14.13 36.67 -6.06
CA ILE A 42 15.15 37.39 -6.88
C ILE A 42 14.58 37.74 -8.25
N SER A 43 13.78 36.82 -8.83
CA SER A 43 13.10 37.01 -10.11
C SER A 43 11.87 37.91 -10.00
N LYS A 44 11.59 38.51 -8.82
CA LYS A 44 10.41 39.33 -8.51
C LYS A 44 9.05 38.62 -8.76
N ASN A 45 9.08 37.31 -8.77
CA ASN A 45 7.87 36.47 -8.93
C ASN A 45 7.33 36.03 -7.57
N TYR A 46 6.73 36.98 -6.86
CA TYR A 46 6.22 36.74 -5.50
C TYR A 46 5.09 35.70 -5.44
N LEU A 47 4.31 35.62 -6.52
CA LEU A 47 3.23 34.63 -6.60
C LEU A 47 3.80 33.19 -6.59
N LEU A 48 4.88 32.95 -7.34
CA LEU A 48 5.57 31.68 -7.36
C LEU A 48 6.18 31.36 -5.99
N ALA A 49 6.77 32.36 -5.32
CA ALA A 49 7.32 32.16 -3.98
C ALA A 49 6.27 31.72 -2.97
N VAL A 50 5.09 32.35 -2.98
CA VAL A 50 3.96 31.95 -2.12
C VAL A 50 3.45 30.55 -2.48
N LEU A 51 3.34 30.24 -3.77
CA LEU A 51 2.90 28.92 -4.24
C LEU A 51 3.86 27.81 -3.76
N LEU A 52 5.17 28.03 -3.87
CA LEU A 52 6.17 27.08 -3.40
C LEU A 52 6.14 26.90 -1.88
N LEU A 53 5.91 27.97 -1.14
CA LEU A 53 5.80 27.91 0.32
C LEU A 53 4.59 27.08 0.74
N VAL A 54 3.39 27.39 0.20
CA VAL A 54 2.14 26.68 0.53
C VAL A 54 2.22 25.23 0.08
N GLY A 55 2.68 24.99 -1.14
CA GLY A 55 2.86 23.64 -1.68
C GLY A 55 3.86 22.82 -0.87
N GLY A 56 4.94 23.43 -0.43
CA GLY A 56 5.93 22.78 0.42
C GLY A 56 5.41 22.40 1.79
N ILE A 57 4.62 23.26 2.42
CA ILE A 57 3.97 22.95 3.70
C ILE A 57 2.97 21.80 3.51
N MET A 58 2.12 21.87 2.49
CA MET A 58 1.16 20.81 2.19
C MET A 58 1.84 19.48 1.94
N LEU A 59 2.92 19.48 1.14
CA LEU A 59 3.68 18.27 0.86
C LEU A 59 4.34 17.69 2.13
N GLY A 60 4.86 18.54 3.01
CA GLY A 60 5.42 18.14 4.29
C GLY A 60 4.39 17.51 5.23
N VAL A 61 3.19 18.08 5.30
CA VAL A 61 2.07 17.54 6.09
C VAL A 61 1.64 16.19 5.52
N TYR A 62 1.42 16.11 4.22
CA TYR A 62 1.00 14.88 3.55
C TYR A 62 2.04 13.75 3.65
N ALA A 63 3.32 14.13 3.65
CA ALA A 63 4.43 13.19 3.79
C ALA A 63 4.52 12.55 5.19
N ASN A 64 3.92 13.18 6.20
CA ASN A 64 3.90 12.71 7.59
C ASN A 64 2.66 11.87 7.94
N ASP A 65 1.67 11.78 7.04
CA ASP A 65 0.51 10.94 7.26
C ASP A 65 0.94 9.48 7.32
N ARG A 66 0.73 8.86 8.48
CA ARG A 66 0.95 7.43 8.67
C ARG A 66 -0.21 6.67 8.05
N PRO A 67 0.04 5.64 7.23
CA PRO A 67 -1.04 4.80 6.73
C PRO A 67 -1.78 4.17 7.91
N GLU A 68 -3.08 4.22 7.86
CA GLU A 68 -3.91 3.52 8.83
C GLU A 68 -3.67 2.01 8.70
N PRO A 69 -3.56 1.29 9.81
CA PRO A 69 -3.49 -0.16 9.78
C PRO A 69 -4.77 -0.70 9.13
N VAL A 70 -4.61 -1.59 8.18
CA VAL A 70 -5.73 -2.28 7.53
C VAL A 70 -6.02 -3.56 8.28
N HIS A 71 -7.22 -3.67 8.80
CA HIS A 71 -7.69 -4.91 9.40
C HIS A 71 -8.04 -5.91 8.29
N VAL A 72 -7.30 -7.02 8.26
CA VAL A 72 -7.45 -8.07 7.26
C VAL A 72 -8.06 -9.30 7.91
N GLU A 73 -9.12 -9.81 7.31
CA GLU A 73 -9.81 -11.02 7.74
C GLU A 73 -10.05 -11.92 6.51
N ILE A 74 -9.48 -13.12 6.50
CA ILE A 74 -9.72 -14.14 5.48
C ILE A 74 -10.64 -15.21 6.09
N SER A 75 -11.79 -15.39 5.50
CA SER A 75 -12.82 -16.33 5.95
C SER A 75 -13.42 -17.11 4.76
N GLU A 76 -14.30 -18.06 5.00
CA GLU A 76 -15.01 -18.80 3.93
C GLU A 76 -15.85 -17.89 3.03
N ARG A 77 -16.23 -16.71 3.50
CA ARG A 77 -17.03 -15.73 2.74
C ARG A 77 -16.22 -14.89 1.78
N GLY A 78 -14.92 -14.79 2.02
CA GLY A 78 -14.04 -13.93 1.23
C GLY A 78 -12.96 -13.24 2.08
N ILE A 79 -12.34 -12.24 1.49
CA ILE A 79 -11.30 -11.40 2.10
C ILE A 79 -11.92 -10.07 2.49
N LYS A 80 -11.88 -9.75 3.77
CA LYS A 80 -12.35 -8.48 4.30
C LYS A 80 -11.16 -7.57 4.60
N LEU A 81 -11.20 -6.36 4.06
CA LEU A 81 -10.22 -5.32 4.30
C LEU A 81 -10.93 -4.13 4.96
N ASN A 82 -10.65 -3.89 6.23
CA ASN A 82 -11.37 -2.92 7.04
C ASN A 82 -12.90 -3.14 7.02
N ARG A 83 -13.62 -2.31 6.26
CA ARG A 83 -15.08 -2.37 6.10
C ARG A 83 -15.52 -3.05 4.81
N ASP A 84 -14.63 -3.23 3.86
CA ASP A 84 -14.93 -3.78 2.54
C ASP A 84 -14.75 -5.30 2.53
N LEU A 85 -15.82 -6.03 2.22
CA LEU A 85 -15.78 -7.46 2.01
C LEU A 85 -15.67 -7.76 0.50
N TYR A 86 -14.62 -8.46 0.12
CA TYR A 86 -14.40 -8.99 -1.23
C TYR A 86 -14.77 -10.48 -1.22
N ILE A 87 -15.96 -10.80 -1.71
CA ILE A 87 -16.40 -12.20 -1.86
C ILE A 87 -15.56 -12.88 -2.95
N TYR A 88 -15.31 -14.17 -2.80
CA TYR A 88 -14.43 -14.91 -3.71
C TYR A 88 -14.87 -14.85 -5.17
N GLU A 89 -16.19 -14.80 -5.45
CA GLU A 89 -16.72 -14.65 -6.80
C GLU A 89 -16.34 -13.32 -7.48
N THR A 90 -15.99 -12.30 -6.71
CA THR A 90 -15.55 -10.99 -7.24
C THR A 90 -14.03 -10.87 -7.36
N ILE A 91 -13.30 -11.87 -6.87
CA ILE A 91 -11.85 -11.94 -6.94
C ILE A 91 -11.46 -12.76 -8.16
N ALA A 92 -10.76 -12.14 -9.10
CA ALA A 92 -10.35 -12.79 -10.34
C ALA A 92 -9.18 -13.76 -10.14
N SER A 93 -8.22 -13.39 -9.30
CA SER A 93 -7.05 -14.20 -8.97
C SER A 93 -6.31 -13.64 -7.76
N PHE A 94 -5.43 -14.44 -7.20
CA PHE A 94 -4.48 -13.97 -6.20
C PHE A 94 -3.06 -14.39 -6.58
N TRP A 95 -2.08 -13.70 -6.03
CA TRP A 95 -0.66 -14.03 -6.17
C TRP A 95 0.08 -13.72 -4.88
N MET A 96 1.05 -14.56 -4.54
CA MET A 96 1.93 -14.33 -3.40
C MET A 96 3.37 -14.19 -3.85
N TYR A 97 4.04 -13.16 -3.38
CA TYR A 97 5.45 -12.92 -3.68
C TYR A 97 6.18 -12.37 -2.45
N LYS A 98 7.50 -12.37 -2.51
CA LYS A 98 8.34 -11.71 -1.52
C LYS A 98 8.77 -10.35 -2.04
N ASP A 99 8.58 -9.33 -1.21
CA ASP A 99 9.09 -8.00 -1.49
C ASP A 99 10.63 -7.93 -1.46
N HIS A 100 11.18 -6.78 -1.77
CA HIS A 100 12.64 -6.55 -1.76
C HIS A 100 13.28 -6.73 -0.36
N LYS A 101 12.49 -6.72 0.70
CA LYS A 101 12.91 -6.93 2.09
C LYS A 101 12.68 -8.38 2.55
N GLY A 102 12.23 -9.25 1.65
CA GLY A 102 11.98 -10.67 1.92
C GLY A 102 10.67 -10.96 2.66
N ARG A 103 9.77 -9.99 2.79
CA ARG A 103 8.46 -10.16 3.44
C ARG A 103 7.43 -10.70 2.45
N ASP A 104 6.57 -11.56 2.96
CA ASP A 104 5.51 -12.14 2.16
C ASP A 104 4.39 -11.12 1.90
N GLN A 105 4.02 -10.97 0.64
CA GLN A 105 2.97 -10.08 0.16
C GLN A 105 1.88 -10.89 -0.53
N LEU A 106 0.63 -10.55 -0.28
CA LEU A 106 -0.54 -11.12 -0.95
C LEU A 106 -1.13 -10.06 -1.90
N VAL A 107 -1.15 -10.36 -3.18
CA VAL A 107 -1.83 -9.57 -4.20
C VAL A 107 -3.19 -10.19 -4.46
N VAL A 108 -4.25 -9.41 -4.34
CA VAL A 108 -5.61 -9.81 -4.67
C VAL A 108 -6.07 -8.99 -5.87
N VAL A 109 -6.42 -9.66 -6.95
CA VAL A 109 -6.94 -9.02 -8.17
C VAL A 109 -8.45 -9.09 -8.16
N THR A 110 -9.08 -7.93 -8.11
CA THR A 110 -10.55 -7.81 -8.14
C THR A 110 -11.05 -7.42 -9.53
N GLY A 111 -12.26 -7.80 -9.88
CA GLY A 111 -12.88 -7.42 -11.16
C GLY A 111 -13.27 -5.93 -11.29
N ARG A 112 -12.85 -5.06 -10.36
CA ARG A 112 -13.15 -3.63 -10.40
C ARG A 112 -12.26 -2.92 -11.43
N LYS A 113 -12.83 -1.99 -12.21
CA LYS A 113 -12.10 -1.19 -13.21
C LYS A 113 -11.16 -0.14 -12.60
N ILE A 114 -11.44 0.29 -11.38
CA ILE A 114 -10.63 1.28 -10.63
C ILE A 114 -9.96 0.53 -9.49
N MET A 115 -8.64 0.56 -9.43
CA MET A 115 -7.81 -0.17 -8.48
C MET A 115 -8.11 -1.68 -8.47
N PRO A 116 -7.78 -2.39 -9.56
CA PRO A 116 -8.08 -3.81 -9.68
C PRO A 116 -7.22 -4.69 -8.78
N GLN A 117 -6.11 -4.17 -8.27
CA GLN A 117 -5.15 -4.89 -7.43
C GLN A 117 -5.11 -4.31 -6.03
N ARG A 118 -5.02 -5.20 -5.03
CA ARG A 118 -4.78 -4.87 -3.63
C ARG A 118 -3.59 -5.67 -3.14
N ILE A 119 -2.60 -4.98 -2.61
CA ILE A 119 -1.40 -5.59 -2.05
C ILE A 119 -1.53 -5.54 -0.53
N ILE A 120 -1.42 -6.68 0.10
CA ILE A 120 -1.60 -6.86 1.54
C ILE A 120 -0.33 -7.49 2.10
N SER A 121 0.31 -6.84 3.05
CA SER A 121 1.46 -7.39 3.74
C SER A 121 1.04 -8.49 4.72
N LEU A 122 1.70 -9.64 4.65
CA LEU A 122 1.47 -10.73 5.58
C LEU A 122 2.33 -10.54 6.85
N PRO A 123 1.78 -10.81 8.02
CA PRO A 123 2.56 -10.80 9.25
C PRO A 123 3.48 -12.03 9.30
N GLU A 124 4.64 -11.88 9.90
CA GLU A 124 5.59 -12.99 10.11
C GLU A 124 5.03 -14.10 11.03
N THR A 125 3.99 -13.77 11.79
CA THR A 125 3.34 -14.69 12.73
C THR A 125 2.47 -15.75 12.06
N ILE A 126 2.03 -15.50 10.82
CA ILE A 126 1.17 -16.43 10.06
C ILE A 126 1.98 -16.96 8.88
N PRO A 127 2.20 -18.28 8.77
CA PRO A 127 2.92 -18.84 7.63
C PRO A 127 2.18 -18.56 6.31
N ALA A 128 2.84 -17.89 5.37
CA ALA A 128 2.29 -17.57 4.06
C ALA A 128 1.77 -18.83 3.33
N VAL A 129 2.42 -19.96 3.56
CA VAL A 129 2.04 -21.26 2.98
C VAL A 129 0.64 -21.71 3.42
N GLU A 130 0.23 -21.41 4.65
CA GLU A 130 -1.10 -21.78 5.15
C GLU A 130 -2.19 -20.92 4.49
N ILE A 131 -1.96 -19.62 4.38
CA ILE A 131 -2.88 -18.71 3.69
C ILE A 131 -3.00 -19.09 2.21
N ARG A 132 -1.87 -19.35 1.54
CA ARG A 132 -1.84 -19.81 0.15
C ARG A 132 -2.65 -21.09 -0.04
N LYS A 133 -2.42 -22.09 0.81
CA LYS A 133 -3.12 -23.37 0.75
C LYS A 133 -4.63 -23.21 0.94
N TYR A 134 -5.03 -22.29 1.79
CA TYR A 134 -6.44 -21.99 2.02
C TYR A 134 -7.06 -21.24 0.83
N LEU A 135 -6.39 -20.23 0.29
CA LEU A 135 -6.94 -19.43 -0.82
C LEU A 135 -7.05 -20.21 -2.13
N ILE A 136 -6.16 -21.17 -2.41
CA ILE A 136 -6.22 -22.02 -3.61
C ILE A 136 -7.52 -22.85 -3.66
N GLU A 137 -8.15 -23.13 -2.52
CA GLU A 137 -9.44 -23.85 -2.48
C GLU A 137 -10.60 -23.02 -3.05
N PHE A 138 -10.48 -21.68 -3.07
CA PHE A 138 -11.55 -20.76 -3.46
C PHE A 138 -11.23 -19.92 -4.70
N ILE A 139 -9.95 -19.62 -4.94
CA ILE A 139 -9.52 -18.66 -5.97
C ILE A 139 -8.35 -19.26 -6.75
N GLU A 140 -8.31 -18.96 -8.06
CA GLU A 140 -7.18 -19.31 -8.91
C GLU A 140 -5.93 -18.50 -8.56
N GLU A 141 -4.81 -19.19 -8.36
CA GLU A 141 -3.51 -18.55 -8.21
C GLU A 141 -2.95 -18.23 -9.59
N LYS A 142 -2.74 -16.96 -9.87
CA LYS A 142 -2.18 -16.49 -11.14
C LYS A 142 -1.11 -15.46 -10.89
N GLU A 143 0.07 -15.71 -11.42
CA GLU A 143 1.17 -14.76 -11.32
C GLU A 143 0.75 -13.41 -11.92
N THR A 144 0.70 -12.41 -11.06
CA THR A 144 0.35 -11.04 -11.43
C THR A 144 1.50 -10.14 -11.02
N LYS A 145 2.16 -9.54 -12.01
CA LYS A 145 3.21 -8.56 -11.73
C LYS A 145 2.56 -7.33 -11.12
N PRO A 146 3.16 -6.74 -10.07
CA PRO A 146 2.73 -5.44 -9.54
C PRO A 146 2.59 -4.45 -10.69
N SER A 147 1.64 -3.54 -10.59
CA SER A 147 1.45 -2.51 -11.61
C SER A 147 2.75 -1.71 -11.77
N ILE A 148 3.06 -1.32 -13.02
CA ILE A 148 4.22 -0.44 -13.30
C ILE A 148 4.13 0.84 -12.48
N ILE A 149 2.91 1.31 -12.19
CA ILE A 149 2.65 2.48 -11.36
C ILE A 149 3.12 2.24 -9.93
N ASP A 150 2.86 1.06 -9.36
CA ASP A 150 3.30 0.71 -8.00
C ASP A 150 4.83 0.61 -7.94
N THR A 151 5.45 0.01 -8.96
CA THR A 151 6.92 -0.09 -9.07
C THR A 151 7.58 1.28 -9.22
N LEU A 152 6.96 2.21 -9.96
CA LEU A 152 7.45 3.58 -10.09
C LEU A 152 7.24 4.38 -8.79
N ALA A 153 6.10 4.24 -8.14
CA ALA A 153 5.83 4.87 -6.84
C ALA A 153 6.87 4.43 -5.79
N GLU A 154 7.16 3.14 -5.71
CA GLU A 154 8.25 2.61 -4.87
C GLU A 154 9.63 3.18 -5.23
N SER A 155 9.93 3.34 -6.53
CA SER A 155 11.21 3.88 -6.99
C SER A 155 11.39 5.37 -6.64
N PHE A 156 10.30 6.14 -6.62
CA PHE A 156 10.32 7.55 -6.28
C PHE A 156 10.02 7.83 -4.80
N GLY A 157 9.74 6.81 -4.00
CA GLY A 157 9.42 6.95 -2.58
C GLY A 157 8.10 7.67 -2.33
N LEU A 158 7.12 7.51 -3.23
CA LEU A 158 5.78 8.08 -3.15
C LEU A 158 4.77 7.04 -2.66
#